data_bce22faa004407daa248a4106393ac6a
#
_entry.id   bce22faa004407daa248a4106393ac6a
#
_cell.length_a   1.000
_cell.length_b   1.000
_cell.length_c   1.000
_cell.angle_alpha   90.00
_cell.angle_beta   90.00
_cell.angle_gamma   90.00
#
_symmetry.space_group_name_H-M   'P 1'
#
loop_
_entity.id
_entity.type
_entity.pdbx_description
1 polymer ?
#
loop_
_entity_poly.entity_id
_entity_poly.type
_entity_poly.pdbx_seq_one_letter_code
_entity_poly.pdbx_strand_id
1 'polypeptide(L)'
;MRNALAHAGKSGRRVVSAFIATAFAQETPEAAKAQWRSVADQLRSSVPKLSALMDSAEEDVLAYMTFPAQHRTKLHSNNPIERLNGEIKRRTDVVGIFPNEDAIIRLVGAILLEQNDEWAVQRARYMTLESVAQLSDNHSITLPAMAA
;
A
#
# COMPACT_ATOMS: atom_id res chain seq x y z
N MET A 1 4.87 -2.77 8.60
CA MET A 1 5.82 -3.75 9.16
C MET A 1 7.11 -3.10 9.71
N ARG A 2 7.88 -2.29 8.96
CA ARG A 2 9.16 -1.68 9.43
C ARG A 2 9.00 -0.92 10.74
N ASN A 3 7.99 -0.05 10.87
CA ASN A 3 7.72 0.73 12.09
C ASN A 3 7.36 -0.16 13.27
N ALA A 4 6.54 -1.20 13.05
CA ALA A 4 6.21 -2.18 14.10
C ALA A 4 7.45 -2.90 14.62
N LEU A 5 8.34 -3.34 13.73
CA LEU A 5 9.56 -4.03 14.09
C LEU A 5 10.62 -3.12 14.77
N ALA A 6 10.51 -1.80 14.61
CA ALA A 6 11.36 -0.86 15.33
C ALA A 6 11.11 -0.88 16.85
N HIS A 7 9.88 -1.18 17.27
CA HIS A 7 9.50 -1.29 18.69
C HIS A 7 9.85 -2.66 19.30
N ALA A 8 10.07 -3.67 18.46
CA ALA A 8 10.51 -5.00 18.91
C ALA A 8 12.04 -5.05 19.01
N GLY A 9 12.58 -5.49 20.13
CA GLY A 9 14.03 -5.75 20.25
C GLY A 9 14.51 -6.75 19.19
N LYS A 10 15.82 -6.78 18.90
CA LYS A 10 16.38 -7.63 17.82
C LYS A 10 15.91 -9.09 17.88
N SER A 11 15.82 -9.68 19.08
CA SER A 11 15.35 -11.05 19.31
C SER A 11 13.85 -11.24 19.11
N GLY A 12 13.03 -10.21 19.39
CA GLY A 12 11.57 -10.26 19.28
C GLY A 12 11.02 -10.03 17.88
N ARG A 13 11.81 -9.51 16.94
CA ARG A 13 11.35 -9.14 15.61
C ARG A 13 10.69 -10.28 14.82
N ARG A 14 11.27 -11.48 14.89
CA ARG A 14 10.72 -12.68 14.22
C ARG A 14 9.34 -13.05 14.76
N VAL A 15 9.21 -13.04 16.09
CA VAL A 15 7.95 -13.38 16.75
C VAL A 15 6.88 -12.35 16.45
N VAL A 16 7.19 -11.07 16.60
CA VAL A 16 6.28 -9.97 16.26
C VAL A 16 5.85 -10.01 14.79
N SER A 17 6.80 -10.26 13.88
CA SER A 17 6.49 -10.39 12.45
C SER A 17 5.55 -11.56 12.17
N ALA A 18 5.77 -12.71 12.81
CA ALA A 18 4.92 -13.89 12.67
C ALA A 18 3.50 -13.62 13.21
N PHE A 19 3.39 -13.01 14.39
CA PHE A 19 2.09 -12.64 14.97
C PHE A 19 1.32 -11.69 14.06
N ILE A 20 1.94 -10.61 13.58
CA ILE A 20 1.28 -9.66 12.67
C ILE A 20 0.88 -10.35 11.35
N ALA A 21 1.70 -11.26 10.83
CA ALA A 21 1.38 -12.00 9.61
C ALA A 21 0.11 -12.85 9.74
N THR A 22 -0.24 -13.33 10.93
CA THR A 22 -1.47 -14.11 11.13
C THR A 22 -2.74 -13.32 10.86
N ALA A 23 -2.74 -12.02 11.11
CA ALA A 23 -3.87 -11.15 10.81
C ALA A 23 -4.06 -10.98 9.29
N PHE A 24 -2.96 -10.87 8.53
CA PHE A 24 -3.02 -10.77 7.07
C PHE A 24 -3.36 -12.09 6.36
N ALA A 25 -3.23 -13.21 7.07
CA ALA A 25 -3.58 -14.54 6.55
C ALA A 25 -5.09 -14.84 6.62
N GLN A 26 -5.87 -13.97 7.26
CA GLN A 26 -7.31 -14.15 7.38
C GLN A 26 -8.04 -13.86 6.06
N GLU A 27 -9.10 -14.61 5.79
CA GLU A 27 -9.86 -14.48 4.54
C GLU A 27 -10.86 -13.32 4.57
N THR A 28 -11.46 -13.05 5.75
CA THR A 28 -12.48 -12.01 5.91
C THR A 28 -11.94 -10.79 6.67
N PRO A 29 -12.46 -9.57 6.39
CA PRO A 29 -12.09 -8.37 7.12
C PRO A 29 -12.35 -8.49 8.63
N GLU A 30 -13.47 -9.12 9.01
CA GLU A 30 -13.87 -9.29 10.41
C GLU A 30 -12.89 -10.21 11.16
N ALA A 31 -12.53 -11.34 10.54
CA ALA A 31 -11.55 -12.27 11.12
C ALA A 31 -10.16 -11.61 11.22
N ALA A 32 -9.78 -10.81 10.21
CA ALA A 32 -8.52 -10.06 10.24
C ALA A 32 -8.48 -9.03 11.36
N LYS A 33 -9.56 -8.26 11.56
CA LYS A 33 -9.68 -7.29 12.66
C LYS A 33 -9.64 -8.00 14.03
N ALA A 34 -10.39 -9.09 14.17
CA ALA A 34 -10.38 -9.88 15.41
C ALA A 34 -8.99 -10.42 15.73
N GLN A 35 -8.31 -10.98 14.73
CA GLN A 35 -6.94 -11.49 14.90
C GLN A 35 -5.93 -10.36 15.18
N TRP A 36 -6.06 -9.21 14.52
CA TRP A 36 -5.23 -8.03 14.74
C TRP A 36 -5.31 -7.56 16.20
N ARG A 37 -6.54 -7.43 16.73
CA ARG A 37 -6.78 -7.03 18.12
C ARG A 37 -6.24 -8.07 19.12
N SER A 38 -6.46 -9.36 18.85
CA SER A 38 -5.92 -10.44 19.66
C SER A 38 -4.39 -10.37 19.75
N VAL A 39 -3.71 -10.12 18.63
CA VAL A 39 -2.25 -9.94 18.59
C VAL A 39 -1.82 -8.68 19.36
N ALA A 40 -2.53 -7.56 19.20
CA ALA A 40 -2.25 -6.34 19.93
C ALA A 40 -2.35 -6.55 21.45
N ASP A 41 -3.38 -7.29 21.90
CA ASP A 41 -3.57 -7.61 23.33
C ASP A 41 -2.48 -8.52 23.88
N GLN A 42 -2.07 -9.54 23.12
CA GLN A 42 -0.97 -10.42 23.51
C GLN A 42 0.37 -9.67 23.65
N LEU A 43 0.60 -8.66 22.81
CA LEU A 43 1.81 -7.84 22.83
C LEU A 43 1.75 -6.72 23.88
N ARG A 44 0.59 -6.42 24.42
CA ARG A 44 0.36 -5.28 25.34
C ARG A 44 1.23 -5.33 26.58
N SER A 45 1.43 -6.51 27.17
CA SER A 45 2.27 -6.70 28.36
C SER A 45 3.78 -6.62 28.05
N SER A 46 4.19 -7.09 26.86
CA SER A 46 5.60 -7.23 26.50
C SER A 46 6.15 -6.02 25.74
N VAL A 47 5.32 -5.42 24.86
CA VAL A 47 5.71 -4.31 23.98
C VAL A 47 4.56 -3.29 23.89
N PRO A 48 4.25 -2.54 24.94
CA PRO A 48 3.07 -1.69 25.02
C PRO A 48 3.03 -0.59 23.95
N LYS A 49 4.19 -0.07 23.55
CA LYS A 49 4.28 0.93 22.44
C LYS A 49 3.86 0.35 21.11
N LEU A 50 4.16 -0.92 20.84
CA LEU A 50 3.74 -1.61 19.63
C LEU A 50 2.25 -1.87 19.64
N SER A 51 1.70 -2.32 20.78
CA SER A 51 0.24 -2.51 20.92
C SER A 51 -0.53 -1.22 20.65
N ALA A 52 -0.10 -0.10 21.24
CA ALA A 52 -0.72 1.21 20.98
C ALA A 52 -0.64 1.63 19.48
N LEU A 53 0.50 1.35 18.83
CA LEU A 53 0.65 1.57 17.40
C LEU A 53 -0.31 0.68 16.59
N MET A 54 -0.48 -0.58 16.98
CA MET A 54 -1.39 -1.51 16.32
C MET A 54 -2.85 -1.06 16.48
N ASP A 55 -3.24 -0.64 17.67
CA ASP A 55 -4.59 -0.14 17.95
C ASP A 55 -4.92 1.09 17.07
N SER A 56 -3.98 2.01 16.92
CA SER A 56 -4.18 3.23 16.10
C SER A 56 -4.13 2.98 14.59
N ALA A 57 -3.45 1.94 14.13
CA ALA A 57 -3.21 1.67 12.72
C ALA A 57 -4.18 0.61 12.13
N GLU A 58 -5.11 0.05 12.91
CA GLU A 58 -5.99 -1.05 12.49
C GLU A 58 -6.74 -0.74 11.21
N GLU A 59 -7.43 0.40 11.18
CA GLU A 59 -8.27 0.79 10.03
C GLU A 59 -7.44 1.01 8.76
N ASP A 60 -6.31 1.70 8.88
CA ASP A 60 -5.43 2.00 7.74
C ASP A 60 -4.77 0.74 7.18
N VAL A 61 -4.27 -0.13 8.08
CA VAL A 61 -3.51 -1.33 7.69
C VAL A 61 -4.42 -2.38 7.08
N LEU A 62 -5.67 -2.50 7.54
CA LEU A 62 -6.63 -3.50 7.06
C LEU A 62 -7.61 -2.95 6.00
N ALA A 63 -7.50 -1.66 5.61
CA ALA A 63 -8.35 -1.03 4.61
C ALA A 63 -8.41 -1.80 3.28
N TYR A 64 -7.29 -2.39 2.84
CA TYR A 64 -7.24 -3.17 1.60
C TYR A 64 -8.14 -4.41 1.60
N MET A 65 -8.55 -4.90 2.77
CA MET A 65 -9.42 -6.07 2.89
C MET A 65 -10.88 -5.80 2.52
N THR A 66 -11.28 -4.53 2.41
CA THR A 66 -12.60 -4.14 1.88
C THR A 66 -12.72 -4.40 0.38
N PHE A 67 -11.59 -4.56 -0.31
CA PHE A 67 -11.56 -4.85 -1.74
C PHE A 67 -11.73 -6.35 -2.03
N PRO A 68 -12.18 -6.71 -3.26
CA PRO A 68 -12.27 -8.10 -3.68
C PRO A 68 -10.94 -8.86 -3.51
N ALA A 69 -11.01 -10.13 -3.11
CA ALA A 69 -9.85 -10.95 -2.76
C ALA A 69 -8.76 -10.97 -3.85
N GLN A 70 -9.17 -10.95 -5.13
CA GLN A 70 -8.26 -10.92 -6.28
C GLN A 70 -7.33 -9.69 -6.34
N HIS A 71 -7.71 -8.58 -5.67
CA HIS A 71 -6.92 -7.35 -5.64
C HIS A 71 -6.09 -7.21 -4.37
N ARG A 72 -6.43 -7.92 -3.29
CA ARG A 72 -5.79 -7.75 -1.97
C ARG A 72 -4.29 -7.96 -2.01
N THR A 73 -3.79 -8.95 -2.76
CA THR A 73 -2.35 -9.21 -2.90
C THR A 73 -1.57 -8.06 -3.54
N LYS A 74 -2.24 -7.24 -4.34
CA LYS A 74 -1.65 -6.08 -4.98
C LYS A 74 -1.78 -4.82 -4.15
N LEU A 75 -2.90 -4.66 -3.43
CA LEU A 75 -3.22 -3.48 -2.64
C LEU A 75 -2.52 -3.43 -1.28
N HIS A 76 -2.16 -4.57 -0.69
CA HIS A 76 -1.47 -4.59 0.59
C HIS A 76 -0.01 -4.09 0.51
N SER A 77 0.50 -3.84 -0.68
CA SER A 77 1.88 -3.41 -0.92
C SER A 77 1.91 -2.16 -1.80
N ASN A 78 2.64 -1.15 -1.37
CA ASN A 78 2.91 0.07 -2.11
C ASN A 78 4.21 0.01 -2.93
N ASN A 79 4.82 -1.17 -3.08
CA ASN A 79 6.07 -1.36 -3.82
C ASN A 79 6.08 -0.74 -5.23
N PRO A 80 5.02 -0.80 -6.04
CA PRO A 80 5.00 -0.14 -7.35
C PRO A 80 5.20 1.38 -7.26
N ILE A 81 4.54 2.01 -6.29
CA ILE A 81 4.66 3.46 -6.04
C ILE A 81 6.05 3.79 -5.47
N GLU A 82 6.57 2.96 -4.56
CA GLU A 82 7.93 3.14 -4.03
C GLU A 82 8.99 3.05 -5.13
N ARG A 83 8.83 2.10 -6.08
CA ARG A 83 9.72 1.98 -7.24
C ARG A 83 9.64 3.21 -8.14
N LEU A 84 8.42 3.68 -8.45
CA LEU A 84 8.19 4.88 -9.25
C LEU A 84 8.81 6.11 -8.60
N ASN A 85 8.59 6.31 -7.30
CA ASN A 85 9.20 7.40 -6.53
C ASN A 85 10.73 7.31 -6.52
N GLY A 86 11.28 6.09 -6.41
CA GLY A 86 12.72 5.85 -6.52
C GLY A 86 13.28 6.24 -7.88
N GLU A 87 12.57 5.93 -8.96
CA GLU A 87 12.96 6.27 -10.33
C GLU A 87 12.89 7.79 -10.58
N ILE A 88 11.81 8.44 -10.14
CA ILE A 88 11.68 9.90 -10.19
C ILE A 88 12.86 10.55 -9.47
N LYS A 89 13.15 10.12 -8.23
CA LYS A 89 14.26 10.65 -7.44
C LYS A 89 15.60 10.45 -8.15
N ARG A 90 15.86 9.26 -8.67
CA ARG A 90 17.10 8.95 -9.39
C ARG A 90 17.30 9.87 -10.59
N ARG A 91 16.27 10.10 -11.41
CA ARG A 91 16.35 10.95 -12.60
C ARG A 91 16.46 12.42 -12.24
N THR A 92 15.79 12.89 -11.18
CA THR A 92 15.90 14.26 -10.71
C THR A 92 17.26 14.55 -10.08
N ASP A 93 17.85 13.59 -9.36
CA ASP A 93 19.20 13.71 -8.79
C ASP A 93 20.28 13.84 -9.87
N VAL A 94 20.11 13.17 -11.02
CA VAL A 94 21.04 13.29 -12.17
C VAL A 94 21.01 14.68 -12.81
N VAL A 95 19.83 15.30 -12.90
CA VAL A 95 19.69 16.68 -13.42
C VAL A 95 20.27 17.70 -12.44
N GLY A 96 20.14 17.46 -11.13
CA GLY A 96 20.67 18.27 -10.04
C GLY A 96 19.91 19.58 -9.86
N ILE A 97 20.18 20.59 -10.69
CA ILE A 97 19.55 21.91 -10.59
C ILE A 97 18.57 22.11 -11.74
N PHE A 98 17.31 22.42 -11.40
CA PHE A 98 16.27 22.76 -12.37
C PHE A 98 16.18 24.28 -12.56
N PRO A 99 16.02 24.77 -13.79
CA PRO A 99 15.94 26.21 -14.07
C PRO A 99 14.61 26.82 -13.57
N ASN A 100 13.54 26.04 -13.52
CA ASN A 100 12.21 26.47 -13.07
C ASN A 100 11.32 25.26 -12.73
N GLU A 101 10.15 25.51 -12.13
CA GLU A 101 9.17 24.48 -11.78
C GLU A 101 8.62 23.72 -12.99
N ASP A 102 8.42 24.41 -14.12
CA ASP A 102 7.93 23.79 -15.35
C ASP A 102 8.87 22.70 -15.87
N ALA A 103 10.17 22.87 -15.67
CA ALA A 103 11.15 21.85 -16.04
C ALA A 103 11.03 20.60 -15.16
N ILE A 104 10.73 20.76 -13.87
CA ILE A 104 10.45 19.65 -12.96
C ILE A 104 9.17 18.94 -13.39
N ILE A 105 8.09 19.68 -13.62
CA ILE A 105 6.78 19.13 -14.03
C ILE A 105 6.92 18.35 -15.34
N ARG A 106 7.65 18.89 -16.32
CA ARG A 106 7.89 18.20 -17.61
C ARG A 106 8.65 16.90 -17.43
N LEU A 107 9.71 16.89 -16.63
CA LEU A 107 10.50 15.67 -16.38
C LEU A 107 9.66 14.61 -15.66
N VAL A 108 9.00 15.00 -14.57
CA VAL A 108 8.17 14.08 -13.79
C VAL A 108 6.99 13.58 -14.63
N GLY A 109 6.33 14.47 -15.38
CA GLY A 109 5.24 14.12 -16.28
C GLY A 109 5.67 13.13 -17.37
N ALA A 110 6.85 13.32 -17.96
CA ALA A 110 7.40 12.38 -18.95
C ALA A 110 7.66 10.99 -18.35
N ILE A 111 8.21 10.93 -17.11
CA ILE A 111 8.45 9.66 -16.40
C ILE A 111 7.13 8.95 -16.10
N LEU A 112 6.10 9.70 -15.66
CA LEU A 112 4.79 9.13 -15.37
C LEU A 112 4.11 8.61 -16.63
N LEU A 113 4.23 9.31 -17.74
CA LEU A 113 3.68 8.90 -19.03
C LEU A 113 4.36 7.61 -19.52
N GLU A 114 5.69 7.57 -19.51
CA GLU A 114 6.49 6.37 -19.85
C GLU A 114 6.06 5.16 -19.01
N GLN A 115 5.90 5.35 -17.69
CA GLN A 115 5.49 4.29 -16.80
C GLN A 115 4.04 3.84 -17.04
N ASN A 116 3.15 4.78 -17.38
CA ASN A 116 1.77 4.45 -17.75
C ASN A 116 1.72 3.59 -19.02
N ASP A 117 2.51 3.93 -20.03
CA ASP A 117 2.59 3.17 -21.27
C ASP A 117 3.17 1.77 -21.04
N GLU A 118 4.22 1.64 -20.21
CA GLU A 118 4.76 0.34 -19.81
C GLU A 118 3.68 -0.52 -19.12
N TRP A 119 2.91 0.06 -18.21
CA TRP A 119 1.84 -0.67 -17.51
C TRP A 119 0.68 -1.05 -18.45
N ALA A 120 0.38 -0.24 -19.45
CA ALA A 120 -0.67 -0.52 -20.42
C ALA A 120 -0.36 -1.74 -21.30
N VAL A 121 0.92 -1.97 -21.64
CA VAL A 121 1.35 -3.10 -22.48
C VAL A 121 1.72 -4.37 -21.69
N GLN A 122 1.79 -4.29 -20.35
CA GLN A 122 2.07 -5.48 -19.53
C GLN A 122 0.95 -6.52 -19.64
N ARG A 123 1.33 -7.80 -19.80
CA ARG A 123 0.40 -8.94 -19.92
C ARG A 123 -0.57 -9.06 -18.74
N ALA A 124 -0.13 -8.69 -17.54
CA ALA A 124 -0.96 -8.68 -16.35
C ALA A 124 -1.25 -7.25 -15.96
N ARG A 125 -2.42 -6.73 -16.35
CA ARG A 125 -2.90 -5.46 -15.82
C ARG A 125 -2.99 -5.52 -14.31
N TYR A 126 -2.57 -4.45 -13.67
CA TYR A 126 -2.59 -4.37 -12.21
C TYR A 126 -4.03 -4.52 -11.67
N MET A 127 -5.01 -3.90 -12.35
CA MET A 127 -6.44 -4.07 -12.14
C MET A 127 -7.14 -4.04 -13.50
N THR A 128 -8.18 -4.86 -13.70
CA THR A 128 -9.02 -4.79 -14.89
C THR A 128 -10.21 -3.87 -14.63
N LEU A 129 -10.72 -3.21 -15.67
CA LEU A 129 -11.89 -2.33 -15.55
C LEU A 129 -13.12 -3.09 -15.03
N GLU A 130 -13.27 -4.35 -15.45
CA GLU A 130 -14.39 -5.21 -15.00
C GLU A 130 -14.33 -5.48 -13.50
N SER A 131 -13.12 -5.67 -12.96
CA SER A 131 -12.95 -5.94 -11.53
C SER A 131 -13.04 -4.69 -10.67
N VAL A 132 -12.73 -3.50 -11.25
CA VAL A 132 -12.92 -2.20 -10.61
C VAL A 132 -14.38 -1.76 -10.67
N ALA A 133 -15.10 -2.11 -11.74
CA ALA A 133 -16.54 -1.81 -11.87
C ALA A 133 -17.39 -2.41 -10.75
N GLN A 134 -16.99 -3.57 -10.21
CA GLN A 134 -17.64 -4.18 -9.04
C GLN A 134 -17.47 -3.37 -7.74
N LEU A 135 -16.52 -2.43 -7.69
CA LEU A 135 -16.33 -1.54 -6.56
C LEU A 135 -17.19 -0.28 -6.63
N SER A 136 -17.78 0.00 -7.80
CA SER A 136 -18.54 1.23 -8.07
C SER A 136 -20.02 1.19 -7.68
N ASP A 137 -20.50 0.13 -7.03
CA ASP A 137 -21.86 0.09 -6.47
C ASP A 137 -22.06 1.11 -5.31
N ASN A 138 -20.99 1.72 -4.83
CA ASN A 138 -21.07 2.93 -4.03
C ASN A 138 -21.08 4.16 -4.97
N HIS A 139 -22.24 4.75 -5.18
CA HIS A 139 -22.55 5.86 -6.09
C HIS A 139 -21.78 7.18 -5.85
N SER A 140 -20.72 7.18 -5.05
CA SER A 140 -19.95 8.38 -4.70
C SER A 140 -18.69 8.61 -5.54
N ILE A 141 -18.32 7.69 -6.44
CA ILE A 141 -17.17 7.89 -7.33
C ILE A 141 -17.62 7.66 -8.78
N THR A 142 -18.09 8.73 -9.41
CA THR A 142 -18.25 8.77 -10.86
C THR A 142 -16.89 9.10 -11.48
N LEU A 143 -16.24 8.14 -12.10
CA LEU A 143 -15.06 8.41 -12.92
C LEU A 143 -15.48 9.31 -14.09
N PRO A 144 -14.71 10.39 -14.41
CA PRO A 144 -15.01 11.21 -15.57
C PRO A 144 -14.97 10.33 -16.84
N ALA A 145 -16.01 10.47 -17.67
CA ALA A 145 -16.07 9.81 -18.96
C ALA A 145 -14.82 10.17 -19.76
N MET A 146 -14.01 9.18 -20.08
CA MET A 146 -12.89 9.37 -21.02
C MET A 146 -13.49 9.76 -22.37
N ALA A 147 -13.23 10.99 -22.79
CA ALA A 147 -13.57 11.43 -24.13
C ALA A 147 -12.83 10.56 -25.15
N ALA A 148 -13.61 10.00 -26.08
CA ALA A 148 -13.10 9.24 -27.22
C ALA A 148 -12.32 10.13 -28.18
#